data_ffd12d6478ffc257d5227e5699812b9a
#
_entry.id   ffd12d6478ffc257d5227e5699812b9a
#
_cell.length_a   1.000
_cell.length_b   1.000
_cell.length_c   1.000
_cell.angle_alpha   90.00
_cell.angle_beta   90.00
_cell.angle_gamma   90.00
#
_symmetry.space_group_name_H-M   'P 1'
#
loop_
_entity.id
_entity.type
_entity.pdbx_description
1 polymer ?
#
loop_
_entity_poly.entity_id
_entity_poly.type
_entity_poly.pdbx_seq_one_letter_code
_entity_poly.pdbx_strand_id
1 'polypeptide(L)'
;MNRQPSHPEIKLLETQQGEVTLSINDGQAMQGWERQLMEESADMLCGFGAEFLEVGLGLGLSALRIASHSNTRKHTVVEIYQTVIDLFKEKYPVLPPGLDILNTDFFRLVHILPESSLDGIFFDPALPESMWDDGPFWDEIMPAIVRTLRPGGVFIPFFSTIPVLRWQYLPFFSRIIIERHPFTAYDTTSYISRSSGDAYIQCFVKTK
;
A
#
# COMPACT_ATOMS: atom_id res chain seq x y z
N MET A 1 -17.52 9.20 -10.97
CA MET A 1 -18.19 8.43 -9.89
C MET A 1 -17.63 8.90 -8.56
N ASN A 2 -18.48 9.23 -7.59
CA ASN A 2 -18.05 9.63 -6.25
C ASN A 2 -17.67 8.35 -5.50
N ARG A 3 -16.37 8.08 -5.38
CA ARG A 3 -15.82 6.83 -4.81
C ARG A 3 -15.68 6.84 -3.28
N GLN A 4 -15.94 7.98 -2.65
CA GLN A 4 -16.00 8.06 -1.19
C GLN A 4 -17.39 7.69 -0.70
N PRO A 5 -17.54 6.70 0.19
CA PRO A 5 -18.70 6.66 1.06
C PRO A 5 -18.74 7.97 1.84
N SER A 6 -19.91 8.59 1.92
CA SER A 6 -20.07 9.92 2.47
C SER A 6 -19.55 10.13 3.89
N HIS A 7 -19.31 9.11 4.69
CA HIS A 7 -18.61 9.08 5.99
C HIS A 7 -18.44 7.62 6.42
N PRO A 8 -17.34 6.93 6.08
CA PRO A 8 -17.11 5.59 6.59
C PRO A 8 -16.89 5.64 8.10
N GLU A 9 -17.42 4.67 8.81
CA GLU A 9 -17.07 4.45 10.20
C GLU A 9 -15.67 3.84 10.27
N ILE A 10 -14.72 4.51 10.91
CA ILE A 10 -13.33 4.08 11.01
C ILE A 10 -12.99 3.92 12.49
N LYS A 11 -12.48 2.73 12.86
CA LYS A 11 -12.16 2.38 14.24
C LYS A 11 -10.79 1.72 14.31
N LEU A 12 -10.05 2.02 15.36
CA LEU A 12 -8.89 1.25 15.78
C LEU A 12 -9.32 0.36 16.95
N LEU A 13 -9.26 -0.94 16.74
CA LEU A 13 -9.66 -1.95 17.73
C LEU A 13 -8.40 -2.62 18.27
N GLU A 14 -8.35 -2.82 19.59
CA GLU A 14 -7.27 -3.53 20.26
C GLU A 14 -7.87 -4.57 21.19
N THR A 15 -7.45 -5.83 21.07
CA THR A 15 -7.89 -6.91 21.95
C THR A 15 -7.06 -6.93 23.23
N GLN A 16 -7.52 -7.65 24.24
CA GLN A 16 -6.76 -7.86 25.49
C GLN A 16 -5.41 -8.59 25.26
N GLN A 17 -5.29 -9.32 24.15
CA GLN A 17 -4.08 -10.02 23.70
C GLN A 17 -3.12 -9.11 22.92
N GLY A 18 -3.47 -7.83 22.71
CA GLY A 18 -2.66 -6.86 21.96
C GLY A 18 -2.79 -6.96 20.44
N GLU A 19 -3.82 -7.66 19.94
CA GLU A 19 -4.13 -7.66 18.51
C GLU A 19 -4.73 -6.32 18.10
N VAL A 20 -4.13 -5.66 17.11
CA VAL A 20 -4.57 -4.35 16.62
C VAL A 20 -5.21 -4.51 15.25
N THR A 21 -6.41 -3.95 15.08
CA THR A 21 -7.16 -3.95 13.82
C THR A 21 -7.64 -2.55 13.48
N LEU A 22 -7.31 -2.06 12.28
CA LEU A 22 -7.99 -0.93 11.66
C LEU A 22 -9.22 -1.45 10.93
N SER A 23 -10.39 -0.93 11.31
CA SER A 23 -11.68 -1.30 10.70
C SER A 23 -12.25 -0.11 9.93
N ILE A 24 -12.80 -0.38 8.73
CA ILE A 24 -13.52 0.60 7.90
C ILE A 24 -14.90 -0.02 7.55
N ASN A 25 -15.99 0.60 8.00
CA ASN A 25 -17.35 0.12 7.82
C ASN A 25 -17.53 -1.35 8.27
N ASP A 26 -17.09 -1.67 9.48
CA ASP A 26 -17.09 -3.02 10.06
C ASP A 26 -16.21 -4.05 9.32
N GLY A 27 -15.58 -3.70 8.20
CA GLY A 27 -14.58 -4.53 7.52
C GLY A 27 -13.20 -4.34 8.13
N GLN A 28 -12.42 -5.43 8.22
CA GLN A 28 -11.01 -5.35 8.62
C GLN A 28 -10.20 -4.80 7.45
N ALA A 29 -9.62 -3.60 7.60
CA ALA A 29 -8.82 -2.96 6.55
C ALA A 29 -7.33 -3.31 6.68
N MET A 30 -6.80 -3.41 7.90
CA MET A 30 -5.41 -3.80 8.18
C MET A 30 -5.28 -4.32 9.61
N GLN A 31 -4.42 -5.29 9.82
CA GLN A 31 -4.13 -5.83 11.15
C GLN A 31 -2.63 -5.81 11.48
N GLY A 32 -2.31 -5.80 12.77
CA GLY A 32 -0.93 -5.71 13.25
C GLY A 32 -0.03 -6.90 12.89
N TRP A 33 -0.60 -8.08 12.60
CA TRP A 33 0.16 -9.26 12.14
C TRP A 33 0.82 -9.06 10.77
N GLU A 34 0.29 -8.14 9.95
CA GLU A 34 0.81 -7.83 8.62
C GLU A 34 2.18 -7.13 8.65
N ARG A 35 2.60 -6.67 9.84
CA ARG A 35 3.81 -5.86 10.03
C ARG A 35 5.02 -6.40 9.29
N GLN A 36 5.35 -7.68 9.46
CA GLN A 36 6.53 -8.25 8.82
C GLN A 36 6.44 -8.15 7.30
N LEU A 37 5.30 -8.51 6.71
CA LEU A 37 5.10 -8.47 5.26
C LEU A 37 5.12 -7.04 4.71
N MET A 38 4.58 -6.10 5.46
CA MET A 38 4.60 -4.67 5.09
C MET A 38 6.02 -4.10 5.16
N GLU A 39 6.81 -4.50 6.17
CA GLU A 39 8.22 -4.09 6.30
C GLU A 39 9.09 -4.72 5.19
N GLU A 40 8.89 -5.99 4.85
CA GLU A 40 9.60 -6.66 3.73
C GLU A 40 9.23 -6.01 2.38
N SER A 41 7.96 -5.67 2.16
CA SER A 41 7.53 -4.93 0.97
C SER A 41 8.18 -3.54 0.90
N ALA A 42 8.27 -2.85 2.03
CA ALA A 42 8.94 -1.55 2.15
C ALA A 42 10.43 -1.65 1.86
N ASP A 43 11.13 -2.66 2.39
CA ASP A 43 12.56 -2.89 2.15
C ASP A 43 12.83 -3.22 0.68
N MET A 44 11.97 -4.03 0.06
CA MET A 44 12.03 -4.29 -1.37
C MET A 44 11.88 -2.99 -2.17
N LEU A 45 10.89 -2.14 -1.85
CA LEU A 45 10.69 -0.84 -2.49
C LEU A 45 11.93 0.05 -2.38
N CYS A 46 12.48 0.17 -1.16
CA CYS A 46 13.62 1.02 -0.85
C CYS A 46 14.92 0.59 -1.54
N GLY A 47 14.99 -0.65 -2.02
CA GLY A 47 16.08 -1.14 -2.87
C GLY A 47 16.15 -0.52 -4.26
N PHE A 48 15.11 0.20 -4.71
CA PHE A 48 15.01 0.76 -6.07
C PHE A 48 15.22 2.27 -6.16
N GLY A 49 15.44 2.96 -5.07
CA GLY A 49 15.71 4.40 -5.13
C GLY A 49 15.54 5.13 -3.80
N ALA A 50 15.06 6.37 -3.87
CA ALA A 50 15.01 7.29 -2.73
C ALA A 50 13.74 8.16 -2.64
N GLU A 51 12.91 8.18 -3.68
CA GLU A 51 11.70 9.00 -3.74
C GLU A 51 10.47 8.13 -4.00
N PHE A 52 9.63 7.98 -2.97
CA PHE A 52 8.55 7.01 -2.95
C PHE A 52 7.18 7.66 -2.72
N LEU A 53 6.18 7.07 -3.33
CA LEU A 53 4.77 7.32 -3.05
C LEU A 53 4.15 6.05 -2.47
N GLU A 54 3.42 6.20 -1.38
CA GLU A 54 2.61 5.13 -0.80
C GLU A 54 1.14 5.50 -0.90
N VAL A 55 0.30 4.52 -1.24
CA VAL A 55 -1.15 4.68 -1.37
C VAL A 55 -1.84 3.83 -0.33
N GLY A 56 -2.54 4.49 0.59
CA GLY A 56 -3.08 3.88 1.81
C GLY A 56 -2.09 3.98 2.97
N LEU A 57 -2.52 4.57 4.08
CA LEU A 57 -1.72 4.71 5.29
C LEU A 57 -1.91 3.52 6.24
N GLY A 58 -3.15 3.06 6.38
CA GLY A 58 -3.50 1.99 7.29
C GLY A 58 -3.01 2.23 8.72
N LEU A 59 -2.34 1.23 9.30
CA LEU A 59 -1.69 1.33 10.61
C LEU A 59 -0.31 2.02 10.55
N GLY A 60 0.14 2.44 9.37
CA GLY A 60 1.43 3.08 9.14
C GLY A 60 2.63 2.11 9.18
N LEU A 61 2.40 0.81 9.01
CA LEU A 61 3.45 -0.21 9.15
C LEU A 61 4.55 -0.04 8.09
N SER A 62 4.17 0.02 6.82
CA SER A 62 5.05 0.32 5.69
C SER A 62 5.54 1.76 5.71
N ALA A 63 4.65 2.71 6.02
CA ALA A 63 4.97 4.14 6.03
C ALA A 63 6.15 4.48 6.94
N LEU A 64 6.14 3.97 8.15
CA LEU A 64 7.24 4.16 9.10
C LEU A 64 8.52 3.46 8.65
N ARG A 65 8.41 2.27 8.05
CA ARG A 65 9.58 1.53 7.54
C ARG A 65 10.23 2.24 6.37
N ILE A 66 9.45 2.64 5.37
CA ILE A 66 9.95 3.39 4.20
C ILE A 66 10.60 4.70 4.67
N ALA A 67 9.91 5.49 5.50
CA ALA A 67 10.41 6.79 5.94
C ALA A 67 11.70 6.70 6.78
N SER A 68 11.90 5.62 7.53
CA SER A 68 13.12 5.40 8.33
C SER A 68 14.23 4.67 7.58
N HIS A 69 13.99 4.21 6.37
CA HIS A 69 15.01 3.49 5.60
C HIS A 69 16.13 4.43 5.13
N SER A 70 17.38 4.00 5.24
CA SER A 70 18.57 4.83 4.93
C SER A 70 18.62 5.36 3.50
N ASN A 71 17.99 4.67 2.55
CA ASN A 71 17.93 5.10 1.16
C ASN A 71 16.84 6.15 0.91
N THR A 72 15.86 6.27 1.78
CA THR A 72 14.72 7.17 1.56
C THR A 72 15.11 8.62 1.79
N ARG A 73 14.94 9.43 0.75
CA ARG A 73 15.09 10.88 0.80
C ARG A 73 13.74 11.58 0.95
N LYS A 74 12.74 11.07 0.26
CA LYS A 74 11.37 11.60 0.28
C LYS A 74 10.37 10.46 0.20
N HIS A 75 9.41 10.49 1.11
CA HIS A 75 8.29 9.56 1.13
C HIS A 75 6.99 10.33 1.28
N THR A 76 6.08 10.17 0.33
CA THR A 76 4.75 10.77 0.38
C THR A 76 3.71 9.68 0.50
N VAL A 77 2.90 9.73 1.55
CA VAL A 77 1.74 8.84 1.73
C VAL A 77 0.48 9.56 1.30
N VAL A 78 -0.34 8.91 0.51
CA VAL A 78 -1.66 9.37 0.08
C VAL A 78 -2.72 8.55 0.80
N GLU A 79 -3.52 9.22 1.62
CA GLU A 79 -4.63 8.61 2.37
C GLU A 79 -5.93 9.38 2.11
N ILE A 80 -6.97 8.66 1.72
CA ILE A 80 -8.25 9.27 1.37
C ILE A 80 -9.06 9.66 2.62
N TYR A 81 -8.88 8.93 3.74
CA TYR A 81 -9.65 9.12 4.96
C TYR A 81 -8.87 9.95 5.99
N GLN A 82 -9.33 11.18 6.24
CA GLN A 82 -8.73 12.04 7.25
C GLN A 82 -8.68 11.36 8.64
N THR A 83 -9.71 10.60 9.00
CA THR A 83 -9.76 9.86 10.28
C THR A 83 -8.59 8.88 10.44
N VAL A 84 -8.16 8.19 9.37
CA VAL A 84 -6.98 7.30 9.42
C VAL A 84 -5.73 8.11 9.72
N ILE A 85 -5.58 9.27 9.07
CA ILE A 85 -4.45 10.19 9.30
C ILE A 85 -4.44 10.69 10.75
N ASP A 86 -5.60 11.04 11.29
CA ASP A 86 -5.72 11.55 12.66
C ASP A 86 -5.35 10.48 13.69
N LEU A 87 -5.85 9.25 13.54
CA LEU A 87 -5.50 8.09 14.37
C LEU A 87 -3.99 7.78 14.31
N PHE A 88 -3.41 7.86 13.11
CA PHE A 88 -1.97 7.65 12.94
C PHE A 88 -1.15 8.74 13.65
N LYS A 89 -1.52 10.02 13.49
CA LYS A 89 -0.83 11.15 14.13
C LYS A 89 -1.00 11.17 15.65
N GLU A 90 -2.13 10.71 16.16
CA GLU A 90 -2.33 10.53 17.60
C GLU A 90 -1.34 9.52 18.18
N LYS A 91 -1.14 8.40 17.48
CA LYS A 91 -0.19 7.36 17.88
C LYS A 91 1.27 7.76 17.66
N TYR A 92 1.55 8.52 16.60
CA TYR A 92 2.89 8.96 16.21
C TYR A 92 2.94 10.48 16.04
N PRO A 93 2.98 11.24 17.15
CA PRO A 93 2.92 12.71 17.11
C PRO A 93 4.15 13.37 16.48
N VAL A 94 5.26 12.64 16.39
CA VAL A 94 6.48 13.09 15.72
C VAL A 94 6.73 12.16 14.54
N LEU A 95 6.58 12.70 13.34
CA LEU A 95 6.80 11.92 12.12
C LEU A 95 8.29 11.85 11.77
N PRO A 96 8.75 10.76 11.12
CA PRO A 96 10.10 10.67 10.59
C PRO A 96 10.37 11.82 9.61
N PRO A 97 11.61 12.35 9.55
CA PRO A 97 12.01 13.32 8.54
C PRO A 97 11.78 12.77 7.12
N GLY A 98 11.25 13.61 6.24
CA GLY A 98 11.01 13.23 4.83
C GLY A 98 9.70 12.49 4.60
N LEU A 99 8.89 12.23 5.63
CA LEU A 99 7.54 11.68 5.51
C LEU A 99 6.51 12.80 5.42
N ASP A 100 5.84 12.88 4.26
CA ASP A 100 4.69 13.75 4.02
C ASP A 100 3.41 12.91 3.90
N ILE A 101 2.32 13.35 4.53
CA ILE A 101 1.02 12.69 4.43
C ILE A 101 0.03 13.64 3.78
N LEU A 102 -0.56 13.21 2.66
CA LEU A 102 -1.54 13.97 1.88
C LEU A 102 -2.93 13.34 2.03
N ASN A 103 -3.90 14.12 2.51
CA ASN A 103 -5.30 13.69 2.48
C ASN A 103 -5.91 13.99 1.11
N THR A 104 -5.90 13.01 0.21
CA THR A 104 -6.42 13.16 -1.14
C THR A 104 -6.74 11.80 -1.77
N ASP A 105 -7.48 11.83 -2.89
CA ASP A 105 -7.73 10.65 -3.73
C ASP A 105 -6.54 10.41 -4.67
N PHE A 106 -5.89 9.25 -4.52
CA PHE A 106 -4.76 8.83 -5.37
C PHE A 106 -5.10 8.81 -6.86
N PHE A 107 -6.30 8.33 -7.22
CA PHE A 107 -6.69 8.20 -8.62
C PHE A 107 -6.90 9.54 -9.32
N ARG A 108 -7.10 10.62 -8.56
CA ARG A 108 -7.05 12.00 -9.08
C ARG A 108 -5.63 12.54 -9.08
N LEU A 109 -4.89 12.31 -8.00
CA LEU A 109 -3.54 12.82 -7.83
C LEU A 109 -2.59 12.30 -8.92
N VAL A 110 -2.65 11.01 -9.26
CA VAL A 110 -1.72 10.37 -10.19
C VAL A 110 -1.68 11.03 -11.57
N HIS A 111 -2.78 11.61 -12.01
CA HIS A 111 -2.85 12.32 -13.32
C HIS A 111 -2.06 13.61 -13.36
N ILE A 112 -1.86 14.26 -12.21
CA ILE A 112 -1.16 15.56 -12.12
C ILE A 112 0.26 15.44 -11.56
N LEU A 113 0.68 14.27 -11.10
CA LEU A 113 2.06 14.02 -10.70
C LEU A 113 3.00 14.18 -11.91
N PRO A 114 4.21 14.74 -11.70
CA PRO A 114 5.21 14.86 -12.78
C PRO A 114 5.59 13.50 -13.34
N GLU A 115 5.91 13.47 -14.64
CA GLU A 115 6.48 12.30 -15.28
C GLU A 115 7.87 11.97 -14.70
N SER A 116 8.17 10.67 -14.56
CA SER A 116 9.48 10.18 -14.11
C SER A 116 9.96 10.86 -12.82
N SER A 117 9.06 11.06 -11.87
CA SER A 117 9.33 11.74 -10.59
C SER A 117 9.55 10.79 -9.42
N LEU A 118 9.13 9.53 -9.53
CA LEU A 118 9.15 8.54 -8.46
C LEU A 118 10.07 7.37 -8.80
N ASP A 119 10.78 6.86 -7.80
CA ASP A 119 11.55 5.62 -7.90
C ASP A 119 10.68 4.39 -7.60
N GLY A 120 9.62 4.57 -6.80
CA GLY A 120 8.70 3.49 -6.51
C GLY A 120 7.36 3.97 -5.97
N ILE A 121 6.34 3.12 -6.20
CA ILE A 121 5.00 3.27 -5.63
C ILE A 121 4.68 1.99 -4.85
N PHE A 122 4.39 2.13 -3.56
CA PHE A 122 3.77 1.09 -2.75
C PHE A 122 2.26 1.29 -2.76
N PHE A 123 1.51 0.26 -3.16
CA PHE A 123 0.08 0.41 -3.44
C PHE A 123 -0.76 -0.56 -2.60
N ASP A 124 -1.25 -0.07 -1.48
CA ASP A 124 -2.04 -0.84 -0.51
C ASP A 124 -3.30 -0.07 -0.04
N PRO A 125 -4.12 0.46 -0.95
CA PRO A 125 -5.36 1.11 -0.55
C PRO A 125 -6.47 0.08 -0.26
N ALA A 126 -7.35 0.40 0.68
CA ALA A 126 -8.60 -0.32 0.90
C ALA A 126 -9.56 -0.06 -0.28
N LEU A 127 -9.45 -0.87 -1.34
CA LEU A 127 -10.28 -0.77 -2.53
C LEU A 127 -11.57 -1.59 -2.38
N PRO A 128 -12.69 -1.11 -2.94
CA PRO A 128 -13.87 -1.94 -3.12
C PRO A 128 -13.54 -3.20 -3.94
N GLU A 129 -14.10 -4.34 -3.55
CA GLU A 129 -13.88 -5.62 -4.23
C GLU A 129 -14.18 -5.55 -5.74
N SER A 130 -15.21 -4.78 -6.11
CA SER A 130 -15.59 -4.55 -7.52
C SER A 130 -14.49 -3.88 -8.37
N MET A 131 -13.48 -3.30 -7.75
CA MET A 131 -12.34 -2.68 -8.47
C MET A 131 -11.16 -3.63 -8.66
N TRP A 132 -11.11 -4.76 -7.95
CA TRP A 132 -9.94 -5.63 -7.98
C TRP A 132 -9.71 -6.25 -9.36
N ASP A 133 -10.79 -6.70 -10.01
CA ASP A 133 -10.75 -7.33 -11.34
C ASP A 133 -11.40 -6.47 -12.44
N ASP A 134 -11.56 -5.16 -12.19
CA ASP A 134 -12.08 -4.22 -13.19
C ASP A 134 -10.99 -3.90 -14.23
N GLY A 135 -10.85 -4.77 -15.24
CA GLY A 135 -9.86 -4.62 -16.30
C GLY A 135 -9.92 -3.24 -16.98
N PRO A 136 -11.09 -2.77 -17.46
CA PRO A 136 -11.23 -1.43 -18.04
C PRO A 136 -10.73 -0.30 -17.13
N PHE A 137 -10.98 -0.38 -15.83
CA PHE A 137 -10.46 0.59 -14.87
C PHE A 137 -8.93 0.57 -14.79
N TRP A 138 -8.33 -0.62 -14.70
CA TRP A 138 -6.88 -0.76 -14.65
C TRP A 138 -6.20 -0.35 -15.95
N ASP A 139 -6.79 -0.65 -17.10
CA ASP A 139 -6.30 -0.21 -18.41
C ASP A 139 -6.29 1.32 -18.55
N GLU A 140 -7.23 2.02 -17.92
CA GLU A 140 -7.28 3.48 -17.90
C GLU A 140 -6.25 4.09 -16.96
N ILE A 141 -6.07 3.55 -15.74
CA ILE A 141 -5.28 4.19 -14.69
C ILE A 141 -3.78 3.83 -14.73
N MET A 142 -3.44 2.60 -15.14
CA MET A 142 -2.05 2.12 -15.12
C MET A 142 -1.10 2.95 -15.99
N PRO A 143 -1.47 3.47 -17.18
CA PRO A 143 -0.60 4.37 -17.92
C PRO A 143 -0.20 5.63 -17.14
N ALA A 144 -1.10 6.20 -16.33
CA ALA A 144 -0.80 7.35 -15.50
C ALA A 144 0.15 6.97 -14.35
N ILE A 145 -0.05 5.80 -13.72
CA ILE A 145 0.85 5.27 -12.69
C ILE A 145 2.26 5.08 -13.27
N VAL A 146 2.38 4.34 -14.37
CA VAL A 146 3.68 4.04 -14.99
C VAL A 146 4.39 5.31 -15.48
N ARG A 147 3.66 6.31 -15.97
CA ARG A 147 4.23 7.60 -16.39
C ARG A 147 4.99 8.27 -15.25
N THR A 148 4.50 8.19 -14.00
CA THR A 148 5.15 8.84 -12.86
C THR A 148 6.43 8.15 -12.43
N LEU A 149 6.59 6.86 -12.72
CA LEU A 149 7.79 6.10 -12.39
C LEU A 149 8.95 6.44 -13.32
N ARG A 150 10.15 6.58 -12.76
CA ARG A 150 11.41 6.65 -13.51
C ARG A 150 11.69 5.33 -14.24
N PRO A 151 12.52 5.34 -15.30
CA PRO A 151 13.10 4.09 -15.80
C PRO A 151 13.80 3.32 -14.68
N GLY A 152 13.49 2.03 -14.54
CA GLY A 152 13.95 1.20 -13.42
C GLY A 152 13.11 1.32 -12.14
N GLY A 153 12.17 2.25 -12.09
CA GLY A 153 11.25 2.40 -10.97
C GLY A 153 10.25 1.26 -10.84
N VAL A 154 9.64 1.13 -9.68
CA VAL A 154 8.84 -0.05 -9.33
C VAL A 154 7.44 0.29 -8.82
N PHE A 155 6.51 -0.65 -9.06
CA PHE A 155 5.18 -0.67 -8.49
C PHE A 155 5.01 -1.94 -7.66
N ILE A 156 4.76 -1.80 -6.36
CA ILE A 156 4.55 -2.91 -5.43
C ILE A 156 3.13 -2.82 -4.87
N PRO A 157 2.19 -3.65 -5.36
CA PRO A 157 0.86 -3.75 -4.77
C PRO A 157 0.92 -4.53 -3.45
N PHE A 158 -0.13 -4.42 -2.65
CA PHE A 158 -0.27 -5.20 -1.41
C PHE A 158 0.01 -6.71 -1.67
N PHE A 159 0.60 -7.37 -0.69
CA PHE A 159 0.95 -8.79 -0.76
C PHE A 159 -0.28 -9.69 -0.96
N SER A 160 -0.05 -10.94 -1.34
CA SER A 160 -1.11 -11.95 -1.43
C SER A 160 -0.77 -13.14 -0.54
N THR A 161 -1.76 -13.67 0.19
CA THR A 161 -1.63 -14.93 0.97
C THR A 161 -1.95 -16.18 0.16
N ILE A 162 -2.18 -16.03 -1.14
CA ILE A 162 -2.35 -17.10 -2.11
C ILE A 162 -1.42 -16.89 -3.31
N PRO A 163 -0.95 -17.95 -4.01
CA PRO A 163 -0.04 -17.83 -5.14
C PRO A 163 -0.77 -17.38 -6.41
N VAL A 164 -1.18 -16.11 -6.45
CA VAL A 164 -1.87 -15.50 -7.58
C VAL A 164 -1.00 -14.40 -8.19
N LEU A 165 -0.91 -14.38 -9.51
CA LEU A 165 -0.27 -13.29 -10.24
C LEU A 165 -1.32 -12.21 -10.58
N ARG A 166 -0.97 -10.95 -10.34
CA ARG A 166 -1.86 -9.81 -10.65
C ARG A 166 -1.78 -9.46 -12.12
N TRP A 167 -2.61 -10.14 -12.93
CA TRP A 167 -2.62 -10.07 -14.39
C TRP A 167 -2.86 -8.65 -14.91
N GLN A 168 -3.66 -7.84 -14.24
CA GLN A 168 -4.02 -6.49 -14.63
C GLN A 168 -2.83 -5.54 -14.74
N TYR A 169 -1.70 -5.84 -14.08
CA TYR A 169 -0.51 -4.99 -14.13
C TYR A 169 0.51 -5.45 -15.19
N LEU A 170 0.45 -6.71 -15.64
CA LEU A 170 1.44 -7.31 -16.55
C LEU A 170 1.71 -6.51 -17.81
N PRO A 171 0.69 -5.98 -18.53
CA PRO A 171 0.92 -5.30 -19.79
C PRO A 171 1.79 -4.04 -19.69
N PHE A 172 1.95 -3.51 -18.49
CA PHE A 172 2.58 -2.21 -18.26
C PHE A 172 4.02 -2.28 -17.73
N PHE A 173 4.48 -3.48 -17.37
CA PHE A 173 5.80 -3.70 -16.78
C PHE A 173 6.51 -4.85 -17.51
N SER A 174 7.84 -4.76 -17.61
CA SER A 174 8.64 -5.72 -18.37
C SER A 174 9.35 -6.77 -17.52
N ARG A 175 9.36 -6.60 -16.20
CA ARG A 175 9.94 -7.55 -15.26
C ARG A 175 9.10 -7.60 -14.00
N ILE A 176 8.96 -8.81 -13.45
CA ILE A 176 8.32 -9.04 -12.17
C ILE A 176 9.29 -9.78 -11.28
N ILE A 177 9.40 -9.34 -10.03
CA ILE A 177 10.10 -10.03 -8.96
C ILE A 177 9.04 -10.50 -7.98
N ILE A 178 9.10 -11.77 -7.57
CA ILE A 178 8.17 -12.33 -6.59
C ILE A 178 9.01 -12.89 -5.45
N GLU A 179 8.75 -12.41 -4.24
CA GLU A 179 9.31 -12.96 -3.02
C GLU A 179 8.25 -13.68 -2.20
N ARG A 180 8.67 -14.74 -1.54
CA ARG A 180 7.80 -15.56 -0.70
C ARG A 180 8.25 -15.45 0.75
N HIS A 181 7.34 -15.08 1.64
CA HIS A 181 7.58 -14.90 3.05
C HIS A 181 6.56 -15.67 3.88
N PRO A 182 6.93 -16.29 5.01
CA PRO A 182 5.98 -16.92 5.91
C PRO A 182 5.13 -15.87 6.61
N PHE A 183 3.88 -16.24 6.95
CA PHE A 183 3.02 -15.40 7.77
C PHE A 183 2.23 -16.21 8.79
N THR A 184 1.85 -15.56 9.87
CA THR A 184 0.87 -16.04 10.84
C THR A 184 -0.05 -14.88 11.18
N ALA A 185 -1.33 -15.03 10.87
CA ALA A 185 -2.36 -14.05 11.15
C ALA A 185 -2.96 -14.22 12.53
N TYR A 186 -3.69 -13.23 13.00
CA TYR A 186 -4.48 -13.34 14.21
C TYR A 186 -5.65 -14.31 14.05
N ASP A 187 -6.10 -14.92 15.13
CA ASP A 187 -7.29 -15.77 15.13
C ASP A 187 -8.56 -14.98 14.76
N THR A 188 -8.52 -13.67 14.97
CA THR A 188 -9.63 -12.75 14.63
C THR A 188 -9.65 -12.33 13.16
N THR A 189 -8.66 -12.73 12.34
CA THR A 189 -8.57 -12.33 10.92
C THR A 189 -9.66 -13.01 10.09
N SER A 190 -10.40 -12.20 9.30
CA SER A 190 -11.55 -12.68 8.52
C SER A 190 -11.37 -12.53 6.99
N TYR A 191 -10.37 -11.81 6.51
CA TYR A 191 -10.17 -11.51 5.07
C TYR A 191 -9.17 -12.43 4.37
N ILE A 192 -8.66 -13.44 5.05
CA ILE A 192 -7.78 -14.47 4.47
C ILE A 192 -8.33 -15.87 4.73
N SER A 193 -8.00 -16.82 3.86
CA SER A 193 -8.52 -18.19 3.94
C SER A 193 -7.75 -19.12 4.86
N ARG A 194 -6.57 -18.72 5.33
CA ARG A 194 -5.67 -19.52 6.19
C ARG A 194 -5.03 -18.62 7.23
N SER A 195 -4.94 -19.07 8.46
CA SER A 195 -4.29 -18.33 9.55
C SER A 195 -2.75 -18.34 9.48
N SER A 196 -2.15 -19.20 8.66
CA SER A 196 -0.69 -19.25 8.46
C SER A 196 -0.36 -19.85 7.10
N GLY A 197 0.85 -19.58 6.63
CA GLY A 197 1.33 -20.08 5.34
C GLY A 197 2.39 -19.18 4.72
N ASP A 198 2.39 -19.14 3.39
CA ASP A 198 3.26 -18.27 2.61
C ASP A 198 2.46 -17.10 2.03
N ALA A 199 3.04 -15.91 2.12
CA ALA A 199 2.61 -14.72 1.42
C ALA A 199 3.57 -14.40 0.28
N TYR A 200 3.07 -13.70 -0.73
CA TYR A 200 3.79 -13.38 -1.95
C TYR A 200 3.80 -11.86 -2.17
N ILE A 201 4.99 -11.28 -2.13
CA ILE A 201 5.21 -9.87 -2.47
C ILE A 201 5.58 -9.81 -3.95
N GLN A 202 4.88 -8.98 -4.72
CA GLN A 202 5.08 -8.82 -6.16
C GLN A 202 5.60 -7.42 -6.46
N CYS A 203 6.75 -7.33 -7.10
CA CYS A 203 7.37 -6.07 -7.50
C CYS A 203 7.41 -6.00 -9.04
N PHE A 204 6.68 -5.06 -9.60
CA PHE A 204 6.60 -4.81 -11.03
C PHE A 204 7.59 -3.71 -11.41
N VAL A 205 8.55 -4.02 -12.27
CA VAL A 205 9.64 -3.11 -12.64
C VAL A 205 9.38 -2.47 -14.00
N LYS A 206 9.39 -1.15 -14.05
CA LYS A 206 9.41 -0.37 -15.28
C LYS A 206 10.81 -0.41 -15.86
N THR A 207 10.98 -1.06 -16.97
CA THR A 207 12.21 -0.92 -17.76
C THR A 207 12.07 0.24 -18.74
N LYS A 208 12.80 0.88 -19.23
CA LYS A 208 12.88 2.05 -20.14
C LYS A 208 11.55 2.59 -20.66
#